data_9b08731f4b4eb2a092d040b48aa2072a
#
_entry.id   9b08731f4b4eb2a092d040b48aa2072a
#
_cell.length_a   1.000
_cell.length_b   1.000
_cell.length_c   1.000
_cell.angle_alpha   90.00
_cell.angle_beta   90.00
_cell.angle_gamma   90.00
#
_symmetry.space_group_name_H-M   'P 1'
#
loop_
_entity.id
_entity.type
_entity.pdbx_description
1 polymer ?
#
loop_
_entity_poly.entity_id
_entity_poly.type
_entity_poly.pdbx_seq_one_letter_code
_entity_poly.pdbx_strand_id
1 'polypeptide(L)'
;MYRQKGDSRVTCRRARGRRYPGRVTTTPTSPAPEAREGGPAGPVLVVDFGAQYAQLIARRVREARVYSEIVPHTMTAKAMLATRPAAIILSGGPASVYAEGAPGMDPAVFDAGVPVLGICYGFQVMARALGGVVGRTGTREYGRTGADVDTASRLFAGTPARQTVWMSHGDAVQTAPAGFIVTASTEQTPVAAFEDRSRRLFGLQWHPEVLHSEYGRAVLANFLHDGAGIAPTWTPGSIIDEQVAAIRERVGEAHVICGLSGGVDSSVAAALVHRAVGDRLTCIFVDHGLLRAGEREQVEHDYARGMGIRVIAVDESERFLAALAGVKDPETKRKIIGREFIRSFEAAQRCVVEDVGAAGGRIRFLVQGTLYPDVVESGGGQGAANIKSHHNVGGLPEDLDFELIEPLRELFKDEVRAIGRELGVPEKIVARQPFPGPGLGIRVIGEVTAENLRILRAADAIAREELTAAGLDEGIWQCPVVLLADIRSVGVQGDGRTYGHPIVLRPVSSEDAMTADWARLPYDVLARISTRITNAVPAVNRVVLDCTSKPPGTIEWE
;
A
#
# COMPACT_ATOMS: atom_id res chain seq x y z
N MET A 1 -43.17 -13.44 33.47
CA MET A 1 -42.42 -12.63 34.46
C MET A 1 -41.07 -12.27 33.86
N TYR A 2 -40.95 -11.06 33.45
CA TYR A 2 -39.74 -10.46 32.85
C TYR A 2 -38.62 -10.33 33.88
N ARG A 3 -37.37 -10.66 33.53
CA ARG A 3 -36.15 -10.11 34.15
C ARG A 3 -35.14 -9.84 33.04
N GLN A 4 -35.06 -8.65 32.71
CA GLN A 4 -34.06 -7.59 32.79
C GLN A 4 -32.64 -7.95 32.34
N LYS A 5 -32.29 -7.23 31.29
CA LYS A 5 -30.98 -7.00 30.66
C LYS A 5 -29.88 -6.73 31.69
N GLY A 6 -28.80 -7.48 31.58
CA GLY A 6 -27.52 -7.14 32.18
C GLY A 6 -26.81 -6.10 31.33
N ASP A 7 -26.69 -4.92 31.89
CA ASP A 7 -25.88 -3.79 31.40
C ASP A 7 -24.41 -4.17 31.61
N SER A 8 -23.72 -4.56 30.54
CA SER A 8 -22.27 -4.76 30.58
C SER A 8 -21.57 -3.40 30.51
N ARG A 9 -21.42 -2.77 31.66
CA ARG A 9 -20.55 -1.59 31.80
C ARG A 9 -19.11 -2.02 31.55
N VAL A 10 -18.52 -1.48 30.48
CA VAL A 10 -17.08 -1.51 30.23
C VAL A 10 -16.37 -0.87 31.43
N THR A 11 -15.86 -1.68 32.33
CA THR A 11 -15.04 -1.20 33.43
C THR A 11 -13.65 -0.90 32.92
N CYS A 12 -13.34 0.37 32.73
CA CYS A 12 -12.00 0.86 32.43
C CYS A 12 -11.08 0.49 33.61
N ARG A 13 -10.42 -0.68 33.58
CA ARG A 13 -9.38 -1.03 34.57
C ARG A 13 -8.19 -0.10 34.33
N ARG A 14 -7.98 0.83 35.27
CA ARG A 14 -6.81 1.69 35.34
C ARG A 14 -5.54 0.84 35.28
N ALA A 15 -4.90 0.79 34.13
CA ALA A 15 -3.50 0.42 34.06
C ALA A 15 -2.69 1.53 34.70
N ARG A 16 -2.27 1.33 35.95
CA ARG A 16 -1.34 2.26 36.63
C ARG A 16 -0.01 2.21 35.90
N GLY A 17 0.22 3.18 35.03
CA GLY A 17 1.52 3.43 34.44
C GLY A 17 2.54 3.77 35.52
N ARG A 18 3.51 2.88 35.73
CA ARG A 18 4.71 3.20 36.52
C ARG A 18 5.52 4.23 35.73
N ARG A 19 5.66 5.43 36.29
CA ARG A 19 6.61 6.44 35.80
C ARG A 19 8.03 5.91 36.00
N TYR A 20 8.77 5.77 34.94
CA TYR A 20 10.23 5.59 35.01
C TYR A 20 10.89 6.94 34.70
N PRO A 21 11.87 7.39 35.49
CA PRO A 21 12.62 8.60 35.23
C PRO A 21 13.70 8.31 34.19
N GLY A 22 13.46 8.66 32.93
CA GLY A 22 14.48 8.71 31.88
C GLY A 22 15.17 10.07 31.90
N ARG A 23 16.47 10.11 32.23
CA ARG A 23 17.32 11.30 32.07
C ARG A 23 17.47 11.57 30.57
N VAL A 24 16.87 12.65 30.10
CA VAL A 24 17.14 13.21 28.77
C VAL A 24 18.42 14.02 28.87
N THR A 25 19.50 13.56 28.22
CA THR A 25 20.67 14.37 27.93
C THR A 25 20.35 15.26 26.73
N THR A 26 20.27 16.54 26.96
CA THR A 26 20.12 17.57 25.94
C THR A 26 21.42 17.67 25.14
N THR A 27 21.38 17.31 23.86
CA THR A 27 22.38 17.65 22.85
C THR A 27 22.05 19.03 22.27
N PRO A 28 23.05 19.88 21.97
CA PRO A 28 22.79 21.26 21.60
C PRO A 28 22.15 21.38 20.23
N THR A 29 21.16 22.25 20.14
CA THR A 29 20.46 22.71 18.94
C THR A 29 21.43 23.17 17.87
N SER A 30 21.40 22.50 16.70
CA SER A 30 21.91 23.03 15.44
C SER A 30 21.03 24.20 15.00
N PRO A 31 21.63 25.25 14.40
CA PRO A 31 20.86 26.39 13.90
C PRO A 31 19.89 25.97 12.80
N ALA A 32 18.73 26.62 12.77
CA ALA A 32 17.72 26.44 11.74
C ALA A 32 18.35 26.64 10.33
N PRO A 33 18.00 25.79 9.35
CA PRO A 33 18.48 26.00 7.98
C PRO A 33 17.88 27.30 7.44
N GLU A 34 18.75 28.18 6.95
CA GLU A 34 18.37 29.37 6.20
C GLU A 34 17.49 28.97 5.01
N ALA A 35 16.39 29.71 4.82
CA ALA A 35 15.48 29.55 3.69
C ALA A 35 16.27 29.62 2.38
N ARG A 36 16.41 28.50 1.69
CA ARG A 36 16.94 28.47 0.32
C ARG A 36 15.89 29.10 -0.59
N GLU A 37 16.31 30.16 -1.31
CA GLU A 37 15.60 30.68 -2.47
C GLU A 37 15.49 29.54 -3.51
N GLY A 38 14.28 28.97 -3.66
CA GLY A 38 13.93 27.85 -4.51
C GLY A 38 12.94 26.98 -3.75
N GLY A 39 11.68 27.39 -3.71
CA GLY A 39 10.60 26.54 -3.18
C GLY A 39 10.57 25.19 -3.92
N PRO A 40 10.01 24.14 -3.32
CA PRO A 40 9.99 22.82 -3.93
C PRO A 40 9.38 22.93 -5.32
N ALA A 41 10.05 22.31 -6.32
CA ALA A 41 9.46 22.15 -7.65
C ALA A 41 8.08 21.48 -7.46
N GLY A 42 7.05 21.95 -8.18
CA GLY A 42 5.72 21.36 -8.11
C GLY A 42 5.74 19.86 -8.46
N PRO A 43 4.60 19.17 -8.39
CA PRO A 43 4.53 17.72 -8.65
C PRO A 43 4.89 17.39 -10.10
N VAL A 44 5.38 16.19 -10.35
CA VAL A 44 5.31 15.58 -11.67
C VAL A 44 3.91 15.01 -11.85
N LEU A 45 3.14 15.56 -12.80
CA LEU A 45 1.80 15.05 -13.10
C LEU A 45 1.89 13.85 -14.02
N VAL A 46 1.30 12.73 -13.62
CA VAL A 46 1.12 11.55 -14.45
C VAL A 46 -0.31 11.54 -14.96
N VAL A 47 -0.49 11.82 -16.25
CA VAL A 47 -1.79 11.86 -16.90
C VAL A 47 -2.24 10.43 -17.20
N ASP A 48 -3.36 10.01 -16.61
CA ASP A 48 -3.91 8.66 -16.76
C ASP A 48 -4.89 8.61 -17.94
N PHE A 49 -4.55 7.80 -18.95
CA PHE A 49 -5.41 7.49 -20.10
C PHE A 49 -6.23 6.21 -19.93
N GLY A 50 -6.31 5.67 -18.71
CA GLY A 50 -7.13 4.49 -18.38
C GLY A 50 -6.40 3.15 -18.54
N ALA A 51 -5.08 3.13 -18.57
CA ALA A 51 -4.28 1.92 -18.49
C ALA A 51 -3.79 1.65 -17.06
N GLN A 52 -3.54 0.38 -16.74
CA GLN A 52 -3.11 -0.05 -15.39
C GLN A 52 -1.76 0.53 -14.93
N TYR A 53 -1.01 1.19 -15.82
CA TYR A 53 0.38 1.57 -15.58
C TYR A 53 0.60 2.98 -15.02
N ALA A 54 -0.43 3.83 -14.94
CA ALA A 54 -0.27 5.18 -14.41
C ALA A 54 0.25 5.19 -12.95
N GLN A 55 -0.25 4.29 -12.11
CA GLN A 55 0.24 4.11 -10.74
C GLN A 55 1.69 3.64 -10.71
N LEU A 56 2.07 2.73 -11.61
CA LEU A 56 3.44 2.24 -11.70
C LEU A 56 4.40 3.34 -12.17
N ILE A 57 4.00 4.17 -13.15
CA ILE A 57 4.79 5.33 -13.58
C ILE A 57 4.99 6.29 -12.40
N ALA A 58 3.91 6.67 -11.69
CA ALA A 58 4.00 7.56 -10.54
C ALA A 58 4.94 7.00 -9.46
N ARG A 59 4.88 5.70 -9.19
CA ARG A 59 5.80 5.03 -8.26
C ARG A 59 7.25 5.08 -8.73
N ARG A 60 7.54 4.86 -10.03
CA ARG A 60 8.90 4.97 -10.58
C ARG A 60 9.46 6.38 -10.48
N VAL A 61 8.62 7.41 -10.66
CA VAL A 61 9.00 8.82 -10.43
C VAL A 61 9.41 9.02 -8.97
N ARG A 62 8.66 8.45 -8.01
CA ARG A 62 8.99 8.50 -6.57
C ARG A 62 10.27 7.74 -6.23
N GLU A 63 10.50 6.58 -6.85
CA GLU A 63 11.77 5.84 -6.72
C GLU A 63 12.97 6.68 -7.20
N ALA A 64 12.78 7.56 -8.17
CA ALA A 64 13.77 8.57 -8.60
C ALA A 64 13.83 9.79 -7.66
N ARG A 65 13.21 9.73 -6.47
CA ARG A 65 13.18 10.80 -5.46
C ARG A 65 12.52 12.11 -5.92
N VAL A 66 11.50 12.00 -6.74
CA VAL A 66 10.69 13.12 -7.23
C VAL A 66 9.23 12.89 -6.87
N TYR A 67 8.55 13.92 -6.34
CA TYR A 67 7.13 13.84 -6.00
C TYR A 67 6.25 13.76 -7.26
N SER A 68 5.24 12.91 -7.25
CA SER A 68 4.32 12.72 -8.39
C SER A 68 2.87 12.62 -7.96
N GLU A 69 1.97 13.06 -8.82
CA GLU A 69 0.52 12.94 -8.67
C GLU A 69 -0.12 12.37 -9.94
N ILE A 70 -1.15 11.54 -9.80
CA ILE A 70 -1.91 11.02 -10.92
C ILE A 70 -3.12 11.92 -11.16
N VAL A 71 -3.30 12.32 -12.42
CA VAL A 71 -4.42 13.18 -12.83
C VAL A 71 -5.16 12.57 -14.02
N PRO A 72 -6.50 12.74 -14.13
CA PRO A 72 -7.23 12.20 -15.26
C PRO A 72 -6.91 12.95 -16.56
N HIS A 73 -6.93 12.25 -17.70
CA HIS A 73 -6.71 12.84 -19.03
C HIS A 73 -7.72 13.94 -19.39
N THR A 74 -8.87 13.99 -18.71
CA THR A 74 -9.90 15.01 -18.88
C THR A 74 -9.58 16.34 -18.19
N MET A 75 -8.53 16.39 -17.37
CA MET A 75 -8.08 17.62 -16.73
C MET A 75 -7.58 18.62 -17.77
N THR A 76 -8.07 19.85 -17.74
CA THR A 76 -7.67 20.88 -18.71
C THR A 76 -6.21 21.33 -18.50
N ALA A 77 -5.53 21.78 -19.54
CA ALA A 77 -4.19 22.34 -19.43
C ALA A 77 -4.11 23.46 -18.39
N LYS A 78 -5.11 24.34 -18.34
CA LYS A 78 -5.21 25.40 -17.33
C LYS A 78 -5.22 24.86 -15.91
N ALA A 79 -5.97 23.80 -15.63
CA ALA A 79 -6.03 23.19 -14.31
C ALA A 79 -4.71 22.48 -13.95
N MET A 80 -4.09 21.76 -14.90
CA MET A 80 -2.77 21.16 -14.70
C MET A 80 -1.71 22.22 -14.38
N LEU A 81 -1.67 23.29 -15.15
CA LEU A 81 -0.68 24.37 -14.98
C LEU A 81 -0.89 25.17 -13.68
N ALA A 82 -2.12 25.22 -13.17
CA ALA A 82 -2.41 25.85 -11.86
C ALA A 82 -1.70 25.15 -10.70
N THR A 83 -1.38 23.86 -10.82
CA THR A 83 -0.58 23.12 -9.82
C THR A 83 0.92 23.43 -9.93
N ARG A 84 1.35 24.21 -10.90
CA ARG A 84 2.76 24.53 -11.20
C ARG A 84 3.63 23.28 -11.34
N PRO A 85 3.28 22.33 -12.24
CA PRO A 85 3.96 21.07 -12.31
C PRO A 85 5.42 21.23 -12.74
N ALA A 86 6.32 20.45 -12.14
CA ALA A 86 7.73 20.40 -12.53
C ALA A 86 7.93 19.69 -13.88
N ALA A 87 7.10 18.69 -14.18
CA ALA A 87 7.01 17.99 -15.45
C ALA A 87 5.65 17.29 -15.60
N ILE A 88 5.35 16.81 -16.80
CA ILE A 88 4.15 16.03 -17.10
C ILE A 88 4.56 14.74 -17.79
N ILE A 89 4.03 13.60 -17.35
CA ILE A 89 4.21 12.29 -18.00
C ILE A 89 2.85 11.82 -18.50
N LEU A 90 2.77 11.47 -19.77
CA LEU A 90 1.58 10.94 -20.42
C LEU A 90 1.67 9.41 -20.40
N SER A 91 0.75 8.74 -19.73
CA SER A 91 0.78 7.28 -19.54
C SER A 91 0.43 6.50 -20.80
N GLY A 92 0.54 5.18 -20.75
CA GLY A 92 -0.07 4.28 -21.72
C GLY A 92 -1.60 4.36 -21.70
N GLY A 93 -2.26 3.78 -22.69
CA GLY A 93 -3.71 3.73 -22.81
C GLY A 93 -4.19 2.39 -23.40
N PRO A 94 -5.47 2.05 -23.22
CA PRO A 94 -6.01 0.74 -23.57
C PRO A 94 -6.36 0.58 -25.05
N ALA A 95 -6.37 1.67 -25.83
CA ALA A 95 -6.93 1.70 -27.18
C ALA A 95 -6.01 2.37 -28.19
N SER A 96 -6.37 2.26 -29.47
CA SER A 96 -5.76 3.05 -30.56
C SER A 96 -6.15 4.52 -30.41
N VAL A 97 -5.24 5.45 -30.69
CA VAL A 97 -5.52 6.90 -30.72
C VAL A 97 -6.57 7.30 -31.78
N TYR A 98 -6.93 6.37 -32.66
CA TYR A 98 -7.97 6.53 -33.72
C TYR A 98 -9.29 5.84 -33.38
N ALA A 99 -9.39 5.14 -32.25
CA ALA A 99 -10.64 4.53 -31.85
C ALA A 99 -11.68 5.61 -31.53
N GLU A 100 -12.94 5.32 -31.84
CA GLU A 100 -14.04 6.21 -31.44
C GLU A 100 -14.08 6.31 -29.92
N GLY A 101 -14.12 7.54 -29.38
CA GLY A 101 -14.04 7.78 -27.95
C GLY A 101 -12.65 7.59 -27.32
N ALA A 102 -11.60 7.47 -28.14
CA ALA A 102 -10.22 7.38 -27.63
C ALA A 102 -9.89 8.55 -26.69
N PRO A 103 -9.28 8.25 -25.52
CA PRO A 103 -8.95 9.29 -24.56
C PRO A 103 -7.99 10.33 -25.16
N GLY A 104 -8.38 11.58 -25.15
CA GLY A 104 -7.56 12.70 -25.58
C GLY A 104 -7.15 13.58 -24.41
N MET A 105 -6.36 14.59 -24.68
CA MET A 105 -6.00 15.62 -23.69
C MET A 105 -5.99 16.99 -24.35
N ASP A 106 -5.95 18.02 -23.50
CA ASP A 106 -5.82 19.42 -23.95
C ASP A 106 -4.40 19.65 -24.53
N PRO A 107 -4.25 19.92 -25.85
CA PRO A 107 -2.94 20.06 -26.48
C PRO A 107 -2.16 21.29 -26.05
N ALA A 108 -2.79 22.26 -25.42
CA ALA A 108 -2.15 23.47 -24.89
C ALA A 108 -1.05 23.16 -23.87
N VAL A 109 -1.03 21.95 -23.30
CA VAL A 109 0.04 21.46 -22.43
C VAL A 109 1.39 21.47 -23.14
N PHE A 110 1.44 21.14 -24.44
CA PHE A 110 2.71 21.07 -25.19
C PHE A 110 3.35 22.44 -25.47
N ASP A 111 2.59 23.52 -25.37
CA ASP A 111 3.08 24.89 -25.58
C ASP A 111 3.32 25.64 -24.26
N ALA A 112 3.06 24.99 -23.13
CA ALA A 112 3.16 25.60 -21.80
C ALA A 112 4.60 25.76 -21.27
N GLY A 113 5.61 25.24 -21.99
CA GLY A 113 7.00 25.29 -21.55
C GLY A 113 7.35 24.36 -20.38
N VAL A 114 6.43 23.49 -19.97
CA VAL A 114 6.65 22.44 -18.99
C VAL A 114 7.25 21.22 -19.70
N PRO A 115 8.28 20.55 -19.14
CA PRO A 115 8.80 19.30 -19.72
C PRO A 115 7.72 18.23 -19.81
N VAL A 116 7.64 17.52 -20.94
CA VAL A 116 6.65 16.45 -21.15
C VAL A 116 7.34 15.19 -21.64
N LEU A 117 6.98 14.02 -21.07
CA LEU A 117 7.33 12.70 -21.55
C LEU A 117 6.07 11.93 -21.95
N GLY A 118 5.96 11.52 -23.21
CA GLY A 118 4.91 10.60 -23.68
C GLY A 118 5.37 9.15 -23.63
N ILE A 119 4.58 8.26 -23.05
CA ILE A 119 4.84 6.82 -22.97
C ILE A 119 3.76 6.06 -23.73
N CYS A 120 4.14 5.23 -24.68
CA CYS A 120 3.27 4.35 -25.47
C CYS A 120 2.07 5.11 -26.08
N TYR A 121 0.88 5.00 -25.51
CA TYR A 121 -0.29 5.75 -25.96
C TYR A 121 -0.08 7.27 -25.84
N GLY A 122 0.47 7.76 -24.71
CA GLY A 122 0.79 9.17 -24.49
C GLY A 122 1.82 9.71 -25.52
N PHE A 123 2.75 8.88 -25.98
CA PHE A 123 3.67 9.19 -27.05
C PHE A 123 2.93 9.39 -28.38
N GLN A 124 1.97 8.51 -28.69
CA GLN A 124 1.15 8.61 -29.90
C GLN A 124 0.22 9.83 -29.86
N VAL A 125 -0.38 10.13 -28.69
CA VAL A 125 -1.19 11.34 -28.50
C VAL A 125 -0.35 12.61 -28.74
N MET A 126 0.87 12.67 -28.19
CA MET A 126 1.81 13.78 -28.40
C MET A 126 2.19 13.89 -29.88
N ALA A 127 2.59 12.80 -30.53
CA ALA A 127 2.96 12.81 -31.95
C ALA A 127 1.83 13.36 -32.82
N ARG A 128 0.60 12.89 -32.61
CA ARG A 128 -0.58 13.33 -33.36
C ARG A 128 -0.90 14.81 -33.11
N ALA A 129 -0.86 15.26 -31.86
CA ALA A 129 -1.17 16.64 -31.49
C ALA A 129 -0.17 17.64 -32.10
N LEU A 130 1.07 17.23 -32.32
CA LEU A 130 2.15 18.05 -32.85
C LEU A 130 2.38 17.90 -34.37
N GLY A 131 1.48 17.17 -35.07
CA GLY A 131 1.50 17.03 -36.54
C GLY A 131 2.34 15.86 -37.05
N GLY A 132 2.74 14.94 -36.20
CA GLY A 132 3.31 13.64 -36.58
C GLY A 132 2.24 12.68 -37.09
N VAL A 133 2.67 11.56 -37.68
CA VAL A 133 1.79 10.53 -38.23
C VAL A 133 1.86 9.27 -37.36
N VAL A 134 0.72 8.85 -36.88
CA VAL A 134 0.54 7.56 -36.20
C VAL A 134 -0.25 6.64 -37.11
N GLY A 135 0.08 5.37 -37.18
CA GLY A 135 -0.64 4.42 -38.01
C GLY A 135 -0.34 2.98 -37.67
N ARG A 136 -1.07 2.07 -38.28
CA ARG A 136 -0.83 0.63 -38.18
C ARG A 136 0.44 0.26 -38.93
N THR A 137 1.36 -0.39 -38.24
CA THR A 137 2.61 -0.87 -38.86
C THR A 137 2.44 -2.17 -39.65
N GLY A 138 1.26 -2.80 -39.60
CA GLY A 138 0.99 -4.13 -40.19
C GLY A 138 1.46 -5.29 -39.31
N THR A 139 2.47 -5.07 -38.49
CA THR A 139 2.97 -5.97 -37.43
C THR A 139 2.74 -5.34 -36.09
N ARG A 140 2.32 -6.14 -35.13
CA ARG A 140 2.13 -5.69 -33.73
C ARG A 140 3.38 -6.05 -32.93
N GLU A 141 3.79 -5.19 -32.03
CA GLU A 141 4.90 -5.48 -31.11
C GLU A 141 4.35 -5.69 -29.70
N TYR A 142 4.45 -6.91 -29.19
CA TYR A 142 4.10 -7.27 -27.82
C TYR A 142 5.23 -8.08 -27.18
N GLY A 143 5.61 -7.68 -25.96
CA GLY A 143 6.63 -8.37 -25.19
C GLY A 143 8.02 -7.79 -25.36
N ARG A 144 9.04 -8.62 -25.13
CA ARG A 144 10.46 -8.22 -25.20
C ARG A 144 10.89 -7.95 -26.64
N THR A 145 11.38 -6.75 -26.89
CA THR A 145 11.84 -6.28 -28.19
C THR A 145 13.21 -5.62 -28.06
N GLY A 146 14.10 -5.84 -29.02
CA GLY A 146 15.38 -5.13 -29.08
C GLY A 146 15.18 -3.73 -29.67
N ALA A 147 15.64 -2.70 -28.98
CA ALA A 147 15.64 -1.32 -29.44
C ALA A 147 17.07 -0.80 -29.61
N ASP A 148 17.33 -0.12 -30.71
CA ASP A 148 18.56 0.62 -30.95
C ASP A 148 18.30 2.09 -30.56
N VAL A 149 19.11 2.64 -29.62
CA VAL A 149 18.92 3.98 -29.07
C VAL A 149 20.12 4.88 -29.33
N ASP A 150 19.89 6.16 -29.57
CA ASP A 150 20.92 7.17 -29.62
C ASP A 150 21.34 7.59 -28.21
N THR A 151 22.52 7.17 -27.76
CA THR A 151 23.05 7.49 -26.43
C THR A 151 23.44 8.97 -26.26
N ALA A 152 23.42 9.79 -27.33
CA ALA A 152 23.54 11.24 -27.24
C ALA A 152 22.22 11.92 -26.87
N SER A 153 21.08 11.19 -26.92
CA SER A 153 19.81 11.66 -26.36
C SER A 153 19.89 11.78 -24.83
N ARG A 154 19.22 12.80 -24.29
CA ARG A 154 19.13 12.96 -22.83
C ARG A 154 18.46 11.74 -22.16
N LEU A 155 17.45 11.15 -22.80
CA LEU A 155 16.77 9.98 -22.27
C LEU A 155 17.68 8.75 -22.12
N PHE A 156 18.62 8.58 -23.03
CA PHE A 156 19.46 7.37 -23.12
C PHE A 156 20.89 7.56 -22.66
N ALA A 157 21.21 8.72 -22.08
CA ALA A 157 22.53 8.99 -21.52
C ALA A 157 22.93 7.93 -20.48
N GLY A 158 24.13 7.38 -20.64
CA GLY A 158 24.65 6.36 -19.72
C GLY A 158 24.03 4.98 -19.84
N THR A 159 23.20 4.73 -20.86
CA THR A 159 22.63 3.41 -21.17
C THR A 159 23.29 2.80 -22.41
N PRO A 160 23.25 1.46 -22.61
CA PRO A 160 23.74 0.83 -23.84
C PRO A 160 22.97 1.27 -25.07
N ALA A 161 23.67 1.32 -26.24
CA ALA A 161 23.06 1.67 -27.52
C ALA A 161 22.02 0.64 -28.00
N ARG A 162 22.10 -0.60 -27.53
CA ARG A 162 21.09 -1.64 -27.79
C ARG A 162 20.56 -2.15 -26.46
N GLN A 163 19.23 -2.16 -26.32
CA GLN A 163 18.51 -2.48 -25.09
C GLN A 163 17.35 -3.43 -25.34
N THR A 164 17.00 -4.23 -24.35
CA THR A 164 15.72 -4.96 -24.32
C THR A 164 14.66 -4.08 -23.68
N VAL A 165 13.58 -3.84 -24.41
CA VAL A 165 12.44 -3.01 -23.99
C VAL A 165 11.15 -3.81 -24.03
N TRP A 166 10.13 -3.37 -23.30
CA TRP A 166 8.82 -4.00 -23.30
C TRP A 166 7.85 -3.22 -24.16
N MET A 167 7.47 -3.80 -25.29
CA MET A 167 6.49 -3.25 -26.22
C MET A 167 5.09 -3.78 -25.91
N SER A 168 4.07 -2.96 -26.12
CA SER A 168 2.65 -3.34 -26.00
C SER A 168 1.79 -2.43 -26.88
N HIS A 169 1.94 -2.52 -28.21
CA HIS A 169 1.20 -1.65 -29.12
C HIS A 169 0.85 -2.32 -30.45
N GLY A 170 -0.25 -1.85 -31.06
CA GLY A 170 -0.65 -2.21 -32.42
C GLY A 170 -0.54 -1.05 -33.41
N ASP A 171 -0.52 0.19 -32.91
CA ASP A 171 -0.27 1.40 -33.67
C ASP A 171 1.09 1.97 -33.26
N ALA A 172 1.81 2.61 -34.18
CA ALA A 172 3.10 3.22 -33.91
C ALA A 172 3.23 4.58 -34.61
N VAL A 173 4.13 5.41 -34.12
CA VAL A 173 4.52 6.65 -34.80
C VAL A 173 5.32 6.28 -36.07
N GLN A 174 4.80 6.66 -37.23
CA GLN A 174 5.42 6.44 -38.54
C GLN A 174 6.30 7.62 -38.95
N THR A 175 5.88 8.83 -38.56
CA THR A 175 6.61 10.05 -38.86
C THR A 175 6.62 10.93 -37.59
N ALA A 176 7.80 11.31 -37.14
CA ALA A 176 7.96 12.24 -36.04
C ALA A 176 7.43 13.63 -36.42
N PRO A 177 6.95 14.44 -35.45
CA PRO A 177 6.57 15.82 -35.72
C PRO A 177 7.76 16.65 -36.25
N ALA A 178 7.47 17.71 -37.01
CA ALA A 178 8.51 18.57 -37.56
C ALA A 178 9.37 19.20 -36.43
N GLY A 179 10.70 19.15 -36.60
CA GLY A 179 11.65 19.65 -35.62
C GLY A 179 12.08 18.68 -34.52
N PHE A 180 11.43 17.49 -34.45
CA PHE A 180 11.84 16.44 -33.52
C PHE A 180 12.96 15.58 -34.10
N ILE A 181 13.84 15.11 -33.24
CA ILE A 181 14.92 14.17 -33.56
C ILE A 181 14.48 12.79 -33.13
N VAL A 182 14.52 11.82 -34.05
CA VAL A 182 14.29 10.39 -33.73
C VAL A 182 15.50 9.88 -32.96
N THR A 183 15.27 9.31 -31.78
CA THR A 183 16.32 8.90 -30.85
C THR A 183 16.30 7.39 -30.55
N ALA A 184 15.30 6.66 -31.04
CA ALA A 184 15.32 5.20 -30.99
C ALA A 184 14.48 4.60 -32.12
N SER A 185 14.85 3.37 -32.49
CA SER A 185 14.12 2.53 -33.44
C SER A 185 14.13 1.06 -33.02
N THR A 186 13.17 0.28 -33.52
CA THR A 186 13.19 -1.18 -33.49
C THR A 186 13.16 -1.71 -34.92
N GLU A 187 13.24 -3.03 -35.09
CA GLU A 187 13.11 -3.64 -36.40
C GLU A 187 11.75 -3.34 -37.10
N GLN A 188 10.70 -3.18 -36.30
CA GLN A 188 9.32 -2.97 -36.77
C GLN A 188 8.85 -1.52 -36.66
N THR A 189 9.45 -0.74 -35.74
CA THR A 189 9.04 0.62 -35.45
C THR A 189 10.19 1.61 -35.66
N PRO A 190 10.24 2.28 -36.84
CA PRO A 190 11.32 3.19 -37.21
C PRO A 190 11.40 4.42 -36.31
N VAL A 191 10.29 4.85 -35.69
CA VAL A 191 10.21 5.96 -34.73
C VAL A 191 9.74 5.38 -33.40
N ALA A 192 10.67 4.76 -32.66
CA ALA A 192 10.37 4.20 -31.35
C ALA A 192 10.59 5.21 -30.20
N ALA A 193 11.36 6.25 -30.43
CA ALA A 193 11.46 7.41 -29.53
C ALA A 193 11.83 8.67 -30.31
N PHE A 194 11.46 9.81 -29.78
CA PHE A 194 11.89 11.13 -30.30
C PHE A 194 12.05 12.16 -29.18
N GLU A 195 12.76 13.25 -29.48
CA GLU A 195 12.88 14.40 -28.59
C GLU A 195 12.91 15.73 -29.33
N ASP A 196 12.35 16.78 -28.69
CA ASP A 196 12.64 18.18 -28.96
C ASP A 196 13.27 18.81 -27.72
N ARG A 197 14.59 18.98 -27.73
CA ARG A 197 15.36 19.48 -26.59
C ARG A 197 15.02 20.92 -26.26
N SER A 198 14.67 21.72 -27.25
CA SER A 198 14.37 23.15 -27.10
C SER A 198 13.06 23.35 -26.34
N ARG A 199 12.05 22.54 -26.64
CA ARG A 199 10.73 22.55 -25.99
C ARG A 199 10.67 21.61 -24.79
N ARG A 200 11.71 20.81 -24.54
CA ARG A 200 11.77 19.76 -23.50
C ARG A 200 10.63 18.75 -23.64
N LEU A 201 10.33 18.33 -24.88
CA LEU A 201 9.33 17.32 -25.21
C LEU A 201 10.04 16.01 -25.60
N PHE A 202 9.66 14.94 -24.94
CA PHE A 202 10.24 13.61 -25.10
C PHE A 202 9.14 12.58 -25.28
N GLY A 203 9.43 11.51 -26.02
CA GLY A 203 8.47 10.43 -26.16
C GLY A 203 9.13 9.13 -26.53
N LEU A 204 8.52 8.02 -26.07
CA LEU A 204 8.95 6.65 -26.36
C LEU A 204 7.76 5.69 -26.46
N GLN A 205 7.88 4.69 -27.34
CA GLN A 205 6.80 3.76 -27.68
C GLN A 205 6.65 2.63 -26.67
N TRP A 206 7.71 2.27 -25.96
CA TRP A 206 7.69 1.18 -24.98
C TRP A 206 7.37 1.66 -23.57
N HIS A 207 7.25 0.70 -22.64
CA HIS A 207 6.96 0.93 -21.24
C HIS A 207 8.24 0.90 -20.39
N PRO A 208 8.86 2.05 -20.04
CA PRO A 208 10.06 2.11 -19.21
C PRO A 208 9.77 1.78 -17.73
N GLU A 209 8.51 1.90 -17.31
CA GLU A 209 8.08 1.68 -15.93
C GLU A 209 8.08 0.22 -15.52
N VAL A 210 7.96 -0.73 -16.48
CA VAL A 210 7.91 -2.16 -16.18
C VAL A 210 9.30 -2.78 -16.05
N LEU A 211 9.41 -3.83 -15.23
CA LEU A 211 10.69 -4.53 -14.96
C LEU A 211 11.32 -5.17 -16.20
N HIS A 212 10.52 -5.44 -17.23
CA HIS A 212 10.98 -6.08 -18.46
C HIS A 212 11.75 -5.12 -19.39
N SER A 213 11.69 -3.82 -19.15
CA SER A 213 12.53 -2.81 -19.80
C SER A 213 13.81 -2.65 -18.97
N GLU A 214 14.92 -3.25 -19.44
CA GLU A 214 16.15 -3.39 -18.67
C GLU A 214 16.71 -2.07 -18.12
N TYR A 215 16.64 -0.99 -18.89
CA TYR A 215 17.12 0.35 -18.51
C TYR A 215 15.99 1.35 -18.26
N GLY A 216 14.77 0.87 -18.10
CA GLY A 216 13.60 1.74 -17.99
C GLY A 216 13.67 2.72 -16.82
N ARG A 217 14.20 2.29 -15.65
CA ARG A 217 14.42 3.19 -14.50
C ARG A 217 15.44 4.28 -14.80
N ALA A 218 16.52 3.95 -15.49
CA ALA A 218 17.52 4.93 -15.90
C ALA A 218 16.94 5.96 -16.87
N VAL A 219 16.14 5.52 -17.85
CA VAL A 219 15.46 6.40 -18.82
C VAL A 219 14.52 7.37 -18.11
N LEU A 220 13.72 6.91 -17.15
CA LEU A 220 12.83 7.77 -16.35
C LEU A 220 13.63 8.76 -15.47
N ALA A 221 14.70 8.30 -14.82
CA ALA A 221 15.57 9.18 -14.04
C ALA A 221 16.25 10.24 -14.90
N ASN A 222 16.73 9.88 -16.10
CA ASN A 222 17.31 10.81 -17.07
C ASN A 222 16.29 11.86 -17.52
N PHE A 223 15.04 11.45 -17.81
CA PHE A 223 13.98 12.43 -18.10
C PHE A 223 13.79 13.42 -16.95
N LEU A 224 13.67 12.92 -15.73
CA LEU A 224 13.37 13.75 -14.54
C LEU A 224 14.53 14.71 -14.22
N HIS A 225 15.76 14.19 -14.17
CA HIS A 225 16.91 14.96 -13.70
C HIS A 225 17.59 15.76 -14.81
N ASP A 226 17.81 15.15 -15.97
CA ASP A 226 18.55 15.78 -17.07
C ASP A 226 17.61 16.44 -18.10
N GLY A 227 16.47 15.84 -18.38
CA GLY A 227 15.45 16.36 -19.29
C GLY A 227 14.65 17.51 -18.69
N ALA A 228 14.12 17.32 -17.49
CA ALA A 228 13.27 18.28 -16.79
C ALA A 228 14.04 19.16 -15.79
N GLY A 229 15.24 18.75 -15.36
CA GLY A 229 16.07 19.49 -14.40
C GLY A 229 15.55 19.45 -12.96
N ILE A 230 14.86 18.38 -12.57
CA ILE A 230 14.25 18.24 -11.24
C ILE A 230 15.27 17.62 -10.27
N ALA A 231 15.49 18.28 -9.13
CA ALA A 231 16.36 17.76 -8.08
C ALA A 231 15.69 16.58 -7.31
N PRO A 232 16.46 15.56 -6.88
CA PRO A 232 15.95 14.39 -6.15
C PRO A 232 15.71 14.73 -4.67
N THR A 233 14.65 15.48 -4.35
CA THR A 233 14.36 15.99 -2.99
C THR A 233 13.34 15.15 -2.21
N TRP A 234 12.59 14.29 -2.88
CA TRP A 234 11.59 13.40 -2.26
C TRP A 234 12.29 12.23 -1.56
N THR A 235 12.56 12.39 -0.26
CA THR A 235 13.26 11.42 0.58
C THR A 235 12.46 11.11 1.83
N PRO A 236 12.64 9.95 2.49
CA PRO A 236 11.94 9.66 3.74
C PRO A 236 12.10 10.77 4.79
N GLY A 237 13.30 11.31 4.96
CA GLY A 237 13.56 12.41 5.90
C GLY A 237 12.80 13.68 5.57
N SER A 238 12.80 14.13 4.29
CA SER A 238 12.05 15.31 3.88
C SER A 238 10.53 15.14 4.06
N ILE A 239 10.02 13.94 3.76
CA ILE A 239 8.60 13.60 3.95
C ILE A 239 8.23 13.65 5.45
N ILE A 240 9.07 13.06 6.31
CA ILE A 240 8.85 13.08 7.77
C ILE A 240 8.79 14.52 8.27
N ASP A 241 9.75 15.35 7.91
CA ASP A 241 9.83 16.74 8.39
C ASP A 241 8.63 17.56 7.93
N GLU A 242 8.21 17.41 6.68
CA GLU A 242 7.02 18.07 6.12
C GLU A 242 5.73 17.61 6.81
N GLN A 243 5.52 16.31 6.94
CA GLN A 243 4.32 15.76 7.60
C GLN A 243 4.27 16.15 9.08
N VAL A 244 5.39 16.09 9.79
CA VAL A 244 5.46 16.48 11.20
C VAL A 244 5.15 17.96 11.37
N ALA A 245 5.64 18.84 10.50
CA ALA A 245 5.34 20.27 10.52
C ALA A 245 3.84 20.53 10.28
N ALA A 246 3.26 19.92 9.24
CA ALA A 246 1.85 20.06 8.91
C ALA A 246 0.92 19.53 10.04
N ILE A 247 1.26 18.39 10.64
CA ILE A 247 0.51 17.85 11.77
C ILE A 247 0.57 18.78 12.98
N ARG A 248 1.76 19.32 13.32
CA ARG A 248 1.92 20.26 14.44
C ARG A 248 1.09 21.52 14.27
N GLU A 249 1.13 22.11 13.07
CA GLU A 249 0.34 23.29 12.74
C GLU A 249 -1.16 23.02 12.88
N ARG A 250 -1.62 21.91 12.32
CA ARG A 250 -3.05 21.57 12.29
C ARG A 250 -3.59 21.18 13.68
N VAL A 251 -2.83 20.40 14.44
CA VAL A 251 -3.28 19.89 15.75
C VAL A 251 -3.21 20.98 16.82
N GLY A 252 -2.23 21.88 16.79
CA GLY A 252 -2.02 22.85 17.85
C GLY A 252 -1.90 22.16 19.22
N GLU A 253 -2.70 22.58 20.20
CA GLU A 253 -2.72 22.02 21.56
C GLU A 253 -3.73 20.88 21.78
N ALA A 254 -4.47 20.49 20.74
CA ALA A 254 -5.49 19.44 20.86
C ALA A 254 -4.87 18.03 21.04
N HIS A 255 -5.67 17.11 21.56
CA HIS A 255 -5.33 15.69 21.62
C HIS A 255 -5.81 14.94 20.38
N VAL A 256 -5.14 13.83 20.10
CA VAL A 256 -5.34 13.02 18.91
C VAL A 256 -5.57 11.56 19.31
N ILE A 257 -6.51 10.88 18.64
CA ILE A 257 -6.72 9.43 18.75
C ILE A 257 -6.23 8.74 17.47
N CYS A 258 -5.62 7.57 17.62
CA CYS A 258 -5.24 6.70 16.52
C CYS A 258 -5.73 5.28 16.78
N GLY A 259 -6.40 4.66 15.79
CA GLY A 259 -6.69 3.23 15.81
C GLY A 259 -5.46 2.43 15.37
N LEU A 260 -4.98 1.51 16.23
CA LEU A 260 -3.92 0.58 15.88
C LEU A 260 -4.51 -0.75 15.44
N SER A 261 -4.21 -1.16 14.21
CA SER A 261 -4.53 -2.51 13.72
C SER A 261 -3.36 -3.50 13.88
N GLY A 262 -2.20 -3.02 14.35
CA GLY A 262 -0.96 -3.79 14.36
C GLY A 262 -0.30 -3.92 12.96
N GLY A 263 -0.89 -3.33 11.91
CA GLY A 263 -0.33 -3.25 10.57
C GLY A 263 0.68 -2.12 10.41
N VAL A 264 1.53 -2.18 9.37
CA VAL A 264 2.58 -1.17 9.12
C VAL A 264 2.00 0.24 8.96
N ASP A 265 0.87 0.39 8.27
CA ASP A 265 0.31 1.69 7.93
C ASP A 265 -0.16 2.45 9.18
N SER A 266 -0.96 1.80 10.04
CA SER A 266 -1.39 2.39 11.32
C SER A 266 -0.21 2.68 12.26
N SER A 267 0.84 1.85 12.18
CA SER A 267 2.05 2.00 13.02
C SER A 267 2.87 3.21 12.62
N VAL A 268 3.09 3.39 11.31
CA VAL A 268 3.86 4.52 10.78
C VAL A 268 3.07 5.82 10.94
N ALA A 269 1.75 5.79 10.71
CA ALA A 269 0.88 6.94 10.99
C ALA A 269 0.95 7.37 12.47
N ALA A 270 0.86 6.41 13.39
CA ALA A 270 0.98 6.69 14.83
C ALA A 270 2.37 7.24 15.18
N ALA A 271 3.45 6.70 14.59
CA ALA A 271 4.81 7.18 14.81
C ALA A 271 5.02 8.63 14.33
N LEU A 272 4.52 8.97 13.13
CA LEU A 272 4.56 10.34 12.59
C LEU A 272 3.82 11.32 13.50
N VAL A 273 2.59 10.97 13.91
CA VAL A 273 1.78 11.80 14.76
C VAL A 273 2.42 11.93 16.15
N HIS A 274 2.95 10.83 16.72
CA HIS A 274 3.67 10.89 18.00
C HIS A 274 4.90 11.81 17.94
N ARG A 275 5.68 11.74 16.86
CA ARG A 275 6.81 12.67 16.64
C ARG A 275 6.37 14.14 16.55
N ALA A 276 5.15 14.38 16.06
CA ALA A 276 4.60 15.73 15.95
C ALA A 276 4.05 16.26 17.28
N VAL A 277 3.26 15.46 18.02
CA VAL A 277 2.44 15.93 19.16
C VAL A 277 2.79 15.27 20.51
N GLY A 278 3.68 14.25 20.51
CA GLY A 278 4.13 13.57 21.73
C GLY A 278 2.99 12.91 22.49
N ASP A 279 2.94 13.12 23.81
CA ASP A 279 1.99 12.49 24.74
C ASP A 279 0.52 12.86 24.50
N ARG A 280 0.24 13.80 23.58
CA ARG A 280 -1.12 14.15 23.19
C ARG A 280 -1.75 13.15 22.21
N LEU A 281 -0.97 12.18 21.73
CA LEU A 281 -1.47 11.03 20.99
C LEU A 281 -1.89 9.91 21.96
N THR A 282 -3.09 9.39 21.79
CA THR A 282 -3.55 8.15 22.42
C THR A 282 -3.94 7.15 21.34
N CYS A 283 -3.30 5.99 21.34
CA CYS A 283 -3.63 4.90 20.44
C CYS A 283 -4.58 3.91 21.08
N ILE A 284 -5.56 3.42 20.32
CA ILE A 284 -6.53 2.42 20.75
C ILE A 284 -6.27 1.15 19.95
N PHE A 285 -6.04 0.04 20.64
CA PHE A 285 -5.91 -1.29 20.05
C PHE A 285 -7.04 -2.18 20.52
N VAL A 286 -7.83 -2.73 19.58
CA VAL A 286 -8.92 -3.66 19.88
C VAL A 286 -8.47 -5.09 19.63
N ASP A 287 -8.35 -5.87 20.70
CA ASP A 287 -8.19 -7.32 20.60
C ASP A 287 -9.55 -7.97 20.43
N HIS A 288 -9.88 -8.31 19.20
CA HIS A 288 -11.13 -8.97 18.84
C HIS A 288 -11.06 -10.52 18.97
N GLY A 289 -9.98 -11.05 19.53
CA GLY A 289 -9.83 -12.49 19.70
C GLY A 289 -9.57 -13.28 18.40
N LEU A 290 -9.40 -12.61 17.26
CA LEU A 290 -9.11 -13.25 15.96
C LEU A 290 -7.66 -12.95 15.49
N LEU A 291 -6.83 -12.47 16.40
CA LEU A 291 -5.41 -12.19 16.16
C LEU A 291 -4.58 -13.48 16.11
N ARG A 292 -3.40 -13.38 15.51
CA ARG A 292 -2.36 -14.43 15.58
C ARG A 292 -1.83 -14.59 16.99
N ALA A 293 -1.13 -15.69 17.22
CA ALA A 293 -0.45 -15.91 18.49
C ALA A 293 0.59 -14.80 18.78
N GLY A 294 0.53 -14.22 19.99
CA GLY A 294 1.48 -13.21 20.49
C GLY A 294 1.32 -11.80 19.89
N GLU A 295 0.32 -11.54 19.04
CA GLU A 295 0.15 -10.23 18.42
C GLU A 295 -0.24 -9.12 19.41
N ARG A 296 -1.10 -9.42 20.37
CA ARG A 296 -1.50 -8.46 21.39
C ARG A 296 -0.31 -8.01 22.24
N GLU A 297 0.43 -8.99 22.78
CA GLU A 297 1.60 -8.75 23.59
C GLU A 297 2.69 -8.00 22.82
N GLN A 298 2.83 -8.32 21.53
CA GLN A 298 3.75 -7.63 20.65
C GLN A 298 3.37 -6.15 20.48
N VAL A 299 2.09 -5.85 20.22
CA VAL A 299 1.62 -4.47 20.07
C VAL A 299 1.84 -3.69 21.36
N GLU A 300 1.44 -4.23 22.51
CA GLU A 300 1.64 -3.55 23.81
C GLU A 300 3.13 -3.31 24.11
N HIS A 301 4.00 -4.30 23.81
CA HIS A 301 5.44 -4.15 24.06
C HIS A 301 6.10 -3.15 23.11
N ASP A 302 5.85 -3.28 21.81
CA ASP A 302 6.59 -2.52 20.79
C ASP A 302 6.19 -1.04 20.78
N TYR A 303 4.91 -0.75 20.95
CA TYR A 303 4.45 0.65 20.95
C TYR A 303 4.66 1.34 22.29
N ALA A 304 4.23 0.73 23.39
CA ALA A 304 4.33 1.37 24.69
C ALA A 304 5.77 1.44 25.22
N ARG A 305 6.57 0.37 25.03
CA ARG A 305 7.96 0.31 25.53
C ARG A 305 8.99 0.70 24.49
N GLY A 306 8.79 0.28 23.25
CA GLY A 306 9.75 0.54 22.16
C GLY A 306 9.69 1.96 21.63
N MET A 307 8.48 2.52 21.47
CA MET A 307 8.28 3.82 20.84
C MET A 307 7.76 4.90 21.81
N GLY A 308 7.46 4.56 23.07
CA GLY A 308 6.94 5.50 24.07
C GLY A 308 5.50 5.98 23.79
N ILE A 309 4.77 5.31 22.89
CA ILE A 309 3.41 5.70 22.50
C ILE A 309 2.41 5.18 23.52
N ARG A 310 1.48 6.04 23.97
CA ARG A 310 0.38 5.63 24.85
C ARG A 310 -0.61 4.75 24.10
N VAL A 311 -0.74 3.49 24.51
CA VAL A 311 -1.67 2.52 23.94
C VAL A 311 -2.70 2.08 24.98
N ILE A 312 -3.96 2.09 24.60
CA ILE A 312 -5.08 1.50 25.34
C ILE A 312 -5.50 0.24 24.59
N ALA A 313 -5.20 -0.91 25.19
CA ALA A 313 -5.64 -2.20 24.65
C ALA A 313 -6.99 -2.60 25.26
N VAL A 314 -7.97 -2.88 24.40
CA VAL A 314 -9.31 -3.30 24.80
C VAL A 314 -9.51 -4.74 24.37
N ASP A 315 -9.84 -5.62 25.31
CA ASP A 315 -10.14 -7.04 25.03
C ASP A 315 -11.64 -7.21 24.81
N GLU A 316 -12.00 -7.54 23.60
CA GLU A 316 -13.38 -7.78 23.14
C GLU A 316 -13.55 -9.21 22.59
N SER A 317 -12.60 -10.10 22.87
CA SER A 317 -12.55 -11.46 22.31
C SER A 317 -13.83 -12.27 22.56
N GLU A 318 -14.38 -12.20 23.78
CA GLU A 318 -15.64 -12.90 24.12
C GLU A 318 -16.82 -12.38 23.30
N ARG A 319 -16.90 -11.07 23.12
CA ARG A 319 -17.97 -10.41 22.35
C ARG A 319 -17.96 -10.81 20.90
N PHE A 320 -16.78 -10.81 20.25
CA PHE A 320 -16.65 -11.21 18.86
C PHE A 320 -16.97 -12.69 18.66
N LEU A 321 -16.47 -13.56 19.54
CA LEU A 321 -16.79 -14.99 19.49
C LEU A 321 -18.29 -15.25 19.67
N ALA A 322 -18.94 -14.57 20.61
CA ALA A 322 -20.39 -14.68 20.82
C ALA A 322 -21.17 -14.22 19.59
N ALA A 323 -20.73 -13.13 18.93
CA ALA A 323 -21.40 -12.63 17.73
C ALA A 323 -21.21 -13.55 16.49
N LEU A 324 -20.12 -14.33 16.45
CA LEU A 324 -19.80 -15.26 15.37
C LEU A 324 -20.33 -16.67 15.60
N ALA A 325 -20.95 -16.97 16.76
CA ALA A 325 -21.46 -18.29 17.08
C ALA A 325 -22.48 -18.77 16.03
N GLY A 326 -22.27 -19.98 15.47
CA GLY A 326 -23.09 -20.58 14.44
C GLY A 326 -22.93 -19.98 13.03
N VAL A 327 -22.07 -18.96 12.84
CA VAL A 327 -21.89 -18.29 11.54
C VAL A 327 -20.78 -18.98 10.75
N LYS A 328 -21.13 -19.44 9.52
CA LYS A 328 -20.20 -20.13 8.61
C LYS A 328 -19.99 -19.36 7.31
N ASP A 329 -20.97 -18.55 6.88
CA ASP A 329 -20.91 -17.80 5.64
C ASP A 329 -19.82 -16.71 5.71
N PRO A 330 -18.87 -16.67 4.74
CA PRO A 330 -17.74 -15.77 4.78
C PRO A 330 -18.12 -14.29 4.80
N GLU A 331 -19.10 -13.91 4.00
CA GLU A 331 -19.51 -12.52 3.89
C GLU A 331 -20.24 -12.05 5.15
N THR A 332 -21.03 -12.94 5.76
CA THR A 332 -21.68 -12.69 7.05
C THR A 332 -20.65 -12.54 8.16
N LYS A 333 -19.59 -13.40 8.20
CA LYS A 333 -18.47 -13.24 9.14
C LYS A 333 -17.84 -11.86 9.01
N ARG A 334 -17.47 -11.45 7.79
CA ARG A 334 -16.85 -10.13 7.51
C ARG A 334 -17.73 -8.97 8.00
N LYS A 335 -19.03 -9.01 7.73
CA LYS A 335 -19.98 -7.98 8.16
C LYS A 335 -20.12 -7.91 9.69
N ILE A 336 -20.17 -9.06 10.36
CA ILE A 336 -20.25 -9.11 11.82
C ILE A 336 -18.96 -8.56 12.43
N ILE A 337 -17.80 -9.05 11.99
CA ILE A 337 -16.49 -8.61 12.50
C ILE A 337 -16.32 -7.10 12.32
N GLY A 338 -16.61 -6.57 11.13
CA GLY A 338 -16.53 -5.13 10.85
C GLY A 338 -17.47 -4.32 11.76
N ARG A 339 -18.72 -4.73 11.91
CA ARG A 339 -19.70 -4.04 12.76
C ARG A 339 -19.29 -4.05 14.23
N GLU A 340 -18.86 -5.19 14.77
CA GLU A 340 -18.47 -5.28 16.18
C GLU A 340 -17.15 -4.52 16.43
N PHE A 341 -16.23 -4.50 15.44
CA PHE A 341 -15.00 -3.70 15.54
C PHE A 341 -15.31 -2.19 15.68
N ILE A 342 -16.20 -1.67 14.83
CA ILE A 342 -16.64 -0.27 14.90
C ILE A 342 -17.21 0.03 16.28
N ARG A 343 -18.14 -0.78 16.78
CA ARG A 343 -18.78 -0.60 18.08
C ARG A 343 -17.79 -0.62 19.26
N SER A 344 -16.82 -1.53 19.22
CA SER A 344 -15.79 -1.63 20.24
C SER A 344 -14.85 -0.44 20.21
N PHE A 345 -14.48 0.01 19.02
CA PHE A 345 -13.64 1.18 18.84
C PHE A 345 -14.34 2.46 19.29
N GLU A 346 -15.61 2.66 18.95
CA GLU A 346 -16.44 3.79 19.42
C GLU A 346 -16.55 3.82 20.95
N ALA A 347 -16.79 2.67 21.58
CA ALA A 347 -16.87 2.58 23.02
C ALA A 347 -15.54 2.98 23.68
N ALA A 348 -14.42 2.50 23.13
CA ALA A 348 -13.09 2.87 23.61
C ALA A 348 -12.78 4.36 23.39
N GLN A 349 -13.17 4.94 22.23
CA GLN A 349 -13.03 6.37 21.97
C GLN A 349 -13.75 7.23 23.01
N ARG A 350 -15.00 6.89 23.36
CA ARG A 350 -15.77 7.63 24.39
C ARG A 350 -15.05 7.62 25.73
N CYS A 351 -14.52 6.50 26.17
CA CYS A 351 -13.73 6.42 27.39
C CYS A 351 -12.49 7.35 27.34
N VAL A 352 -11.79 7.37 26.19
CA VAL A 352 -10.60 8.24 26.02
C VAL A 352 -11.00 9.72 26.03
N VAL A 353 -12.11 10.08 25.39
CA VAL A 353 -12.64 11.46 25.38
C VAL A 353 -13.00 11.92 26.81
N GLU A 354 -13.66 11.07 27.60
CA GLU A 354 -14.00 11.33 29.00
C GLU A 354 -12.75 11.51 29.86
N ASP A 355 -11.76 10.62 29.74
CA ASP A 355 -10.49 10.67 30.48
C ASP A 355 -9.69 11.95 30.17
N VAL A 356 -9.55 12.31 28.90
CA VAL A 356 -8.84 13.51 28.45
C VAL A 356 -9.60 14.77 28.87
N GLY A 357 -10.92 14.78 28.75
CA GLY A 357 -11.77 15.88 29.16
C GLY A 357 -11.70 16.13 30.69
N ALA A 358 -11.69 15.08 31.50
CA ALA A 358 -11.51 15.17 32.94
C ALA A 358 -10.12 15.74 33.34
N ALA A 359 -9.12 15.58 32.47
CA ALA A 359 -7.79 16.18 32.64
C ALA A 359 -7.68 17.61 32.07
N GLY A 360 -8.77 18.20 31.56
CA GLY A 360 -8.80 19.54 30.96
C GLY A 360 -8.34 19.61 29.51
N GLY A 361 -8.12 18.48 28.84
CA GLY A 361 -7.77 18.39 27.43
C GLY A 361 -9.01 18.24 26.54
N ARG A 362 -8.81 18.39 25.22
CA ARG A 362 -9.84 18.16 24.20
C ARG A 362 -9.29 17.30 23.08
N ILE A 363 -9.99 16.21 22.76
CA ILE A 363 -9.71 15.41 21.57
C ILE A 363 -10.49 16.03 20.42
N ARG A 364 -9.78 16.27 19.32
CA ARG A 364 -10.37 16.87 18.11
C ARG A 364 -10.08 16.05 16.86
N PHE A 365 -9.03 15.22 16.87
CA PHE A 365 -8.53 14.57 15.69
C PHE A 365 -8.48 13.05 15.80
N LEU A 366 -8.82 12.37 14.70
CA LEU A 366 -8.68 10.94 14.49
C LEU A 366 -7.66 10.67 13.38
N VAL A 367 -6.66 9.84 13.65
CA VAL A 367 -5.65 9.43 12.67
C VAL A 367 -6.16 8.26 11.85
N GLN A 368 -6.02 8.35 10.54
CA GLN A 368 -6.35 7.31 9.59
C GLN A 368 -5.13 7.00 8.68
N GLY A 369 -4.83 5.73 8.48
CA GLY A 369 -3.70 5.27 7.68
C GLY A 369 -4.06 5.06 6.20
N THR A 370 -4.80 5.98 5.58
CA THR A 370 -5.13 5.96 4.15
C THR A 370 -3.86 6.10 3.31
N LEU A 371 -3.71 5.29 2.26
CA LEU A 371 -2.58 5.33 1.34
C LEU A 371 -2.97 5.97 0.00
N TYR A 372 -1.96 6.39 -0.78
CA TYR A 372 -2.18 7.01 -2.09
C TYR A 372 -2.95 6.13 -3.08
N PRO A 373 -2.67 4.81 -3.22
CA PRO A 373 -3.48 3.94 -4.06
C PRO A 373 -4.96 3.90 -3.69
N ASP A 374 -5.29 3.90 -2.39
CA ASP A 374 -6.68 3.91 -1.90
C ASP A 374 -7.43 5.17 -2.37
N VAL A 375 -6.71 6.32 -2.43
CA VAL A 375 -7.25 7.60 -2.90
C VAL A 375 -7.52 7.57 -4.40
N VAL A 376 -6.58 7.03 -5.18
CA VAL A 376 -6.70 6.94 -6.65
C VAL A 376 -7.84 6.00 -7.05
N GLU A 377 -7.93 4.81 -6.44
CA GLU A 377 -8.95 3.80 -6.72
C GLU A 377 -10.37 4.29 -6.38
N SER A 378 -10.51 5.13 -5.35
CA SER A 378 -11.81 5.69 -4.98
C SER A 378 -12.27 6.86 -5.86
N GLY A 379 -11.55 7.18 -6.93
CA GLY A 379 -11.91 8.18 -7.92
C GLY A 379 -11.75 9.63 -7.44
N GLY A 380 -10.54 10.06 -7.30
CA GLY A 380 -10.03 11.35 -6.77
C GLY A 380 -10.67 12.68 -7.13
N GLY A 381 -12.00 12.76 -7.37
CA GLY A 381 -12.66 14.04 -7.80
C GLY A 381 -14.08 14.07 -7.33
N GLN A 382 -14.83 13.83 -6.61
CA GLN A 382 -16.22 13.94 -6.09
C GLN A 382 -16.67 12.74 -5.23
N GLY A 383 -15.86 11.66 -5.17
CA GLY A 383 -16.16 10.44 -4.42
C GLY A 383 -15.55 10.35 -3.02
N ALA A 384 -14.90 11.39 -2.50
CA ALA A 384 -14.33 11.40 -1.15
C ALA A 384 -15.34 11.03 -0.04
N ALA A 385 -16.64 11.14 -0.33
CA ALA A 385 -17.72 10.67 0.54
C ALA A 385 -17.88 9.13 0.54
N ASN A 386 -17.47 8.42 -0.53
CA ASN A 386 -17.62 6.97 -0.64
C ASN A 386 -16.44 6.16 -0.06
N ILE A 387 -15.27 6.76 0.16
CA ILE A 387 -14.15 6.12 0.90
C ILE A 387 -14.58 5.75 2.32
N LYS A 388 -15.64 6.38 2.83
CA LYS A 388 -16.20 6.12 4.17
C LYS A 388 -16.79 4.72 4.36
N SER A 389 -16.99 3.91 3.30
CA SER A 389 -17.79 2.69 3.44
C SER A 389 -17.05 1.35 3.38
N HIS A 390 -15.83 1.23 2.87
CA HIS A 390 -15.28 -0.11 2.57
C HIS A 390 -13.89 -0.48 3.13
N HIS A 391 -13.02 0.44 3.51
CA HIS A 391 -11.67 0.08 3.98
C HIS A 391 -11.20 0.72 5.30
N ASN A 392 -11.93 1.66 5.85
CA ASN A 392 -11.54 2.33 7.10
C ASN A 392 -12.73 2.38 8.05
N VAL A 393 -12.45 2.28 9.34
CA VAL A 393 -13.36 2.33 10.47
C VAL A 393 -14.62 3.13 10.14
N GLY A 394 -15.56 2.49 9.48
CA GLY A 394 -16.85 3.07 9.13
C GLY A 394 -17.63 3.29 10.42
N GLY A 395 -18.08 4.52 10.64
CA GLY A 395 -18.85 4.87 11.81
C GLY A 395 -18.03 5.67 12.82
N LEU A 396 -17.75 6.93 12.47
CA LEU A 396 -17.59 7.93 13.53
C LEU A 396 -18.93 8.03 14.25
N PRO A 397 -18.98 7.99 15.60
CA PRO A 397 -20.20 8.28 16.32
C PRO A 397 -20.76 9.61 15.82
N GLU A 398 -22.04 9.66 15.46
CA GLU A 398 -22.68 10.88 14.94
C GLU A 398 -22.59 12.06 15.92
N ASP A 399 -22.31 11.75 17.20
CA ASP A 399 -22.15 12.68 18.32
C ASP A 399 -20.70 13.11 18.58
N LEU A 400 -19.70 12.52 17.90
CA LEU A 400 -18.28 12.87 18.03
C LEU A 400 -17.75 13.45 16.71
N ASP A 401 -17.60 14.77 16.68
CA ASP A 401 -17.12 15.51 15.51
C ASP A 401 -15.58 15.55 15.50
N PHE A 402 -14.95 14.47 14.94
CA PHE A 402 -13.50 14.40 14.76
C PHE A 402 -13.09 14.84 13.36
N GLU A 403 -12.06 15.68 13.30
CA GLU A 403 -11.35 15.93 12.06
C GLU A 403 -10.35 14.79 11.77
N LEU A 404 -10.23 14.38 10.51
CA LEU A 404 -9.30 13.32 10.10
C LEU A 404 -7.89 13.88 9.89
N ILE A 405 -6.88 13.15 10.37
CA ILE A 405 -5.47 13.31 10.01
C ILE A 405 -5.05 12.08 9.23
N GLU A 406 -4.65 12.26 7.98
CA GLU A 406 -4.26 11.20 7.06
C GLU A 406 -2.80 11.40 6.60
N PRO A 407 -1.81 11.12 7.47
CA PRO A 407 -0.41 11.48 7.21
C PRO A 407 0.24 10.65 6.09
N LEU A 408 -0.40 9.56 5.65
CA LEU A 408 0.11 8.65 4.64
C LEU A 408 -0.64 8.78 3.30
N ARG A 409 -1.59 9.72 3.18
CA ARG A 409 -2.51 9.85 2.06
C ARG A 409 -1.82 10.02 0.70
N GLU A 410 -0.65 10.59 0.71
CA GLU A 410 0.15 10.85 -0.49
C GLU A 410 1.24 9.80 -0.73
N LEU A 411 1.31 8.74 0.06
CA LEU A 411 2.41 7.79 0.07
C LEU A 411 2.03 6.42 -0.48
N PHE A 412 2.96 5.83 -1.22
CA PHE A 412 2.91 4.41 -1.56
C PHE A 412 3.38 3.55 -0.39
N LYS A 413 3.03 2.27 -0.39
CA LYS A 413 3.33 1.36 0.73
C LYS A 413 4.83 1.14 0.98
N ASP A 414 5.63 1.17 -0.06
CA ASP A 414 7.10 1.08 0.05
C ASP A 414 7.72 2.35 0.68
N GLU A 415 7.17 3.54 0.35
CA GLU A 415 7.55 4.80 1.01
C GLU A 415 7.18 4.78 2.49
N VAL A 416 5.98 4.30 2.83
CA VAL A 416 5.54 4.13 4.23
C VAL A 416 6.50 3.23 5.00
N ARG A 417 6.96 2.12 4.41
CA ARG A 417 7.96 1.24 5.04
C ARG A 417 9.32 1.93 5.22
N ALA A 418 9.76 2.70 4.22
CA ALA A 418 11.02 3.46 4.31
C ALA A 418 10.95 4.52 5.43
N ILE A 419 9.86 5.27 5.50
CA ILE A 419 9.56 6.24 6.58
C ILE A 419 9.49 5.54 7.93
N GLY A 420 8.83 4.38 8.02
CA GLY A 420 8.75 3.60 9.24
C GLY A 420 10.12 3.22 9.81
N ARG A 421 11.05 2.78 8.95
CA ARG A 421 12.43 2.48 9.35
C ARG A 421 13.15 3.71 9.90
N GLU A 422 13.02 4.85 9.21
CA GLU A 422 13.66 6.11 9.63
C GLU A 422 13.07 6.67 10.93
N LEU A 423 11.78 6.43 11.17
CA LEU A 423 11.12 6.75 12.45
C LEU A 423 11.47 5.79 13.59
N GLY A 424 12.21 4.71 13.32
CA GLY A 424 12.57 3.70 14.31
C GLY A 424 11.45 2.71 14.64
N VAL A 425 10.46 2.57 13.78
CA VAL A 425 9.45 1.50 13.91
C VAL A 425 10.15 0.15 13.78
N PRO A 426 9.95 -0.80 14.71
CA PRO A 426 10.63 -2.09 14.68
C PRO A 426 10.49 -2.82 13.33
N GLU A 427 11.59 -3.39 12.81
CA GLU A 427 11.61 -4.04 11.48
C GLU A 427 10.55 -5.15 11.36
N LYS A 428 10.28 -5.89 12.43
CA LYS A 428 9.22 -6.92 12.47
C LYS A 428 7.80 -6.37 12.22
N ILE A 429 7.59 -5.05 12.41
CA ILE A 429 6.33 -4.37 12.06
C ILE A 429 6.41 -3.86 10.61
N VAL A 430 7.54 -3.24 10.24
CA VAL A 430 7.73 -2.64 8.91
C VAL A 430 7.76 -3.70 7.81
N ALA A 431 8.44 -4.82 8.04
CA ALA A 431 8.53 -5.94 7.10
C ALA A 431 7.35 -6.91 7.20
N ARG A 432 6.40 -6.66 8.10
CA ARG A 432 5.27 -7.56 8.31
C ARG A 432 4.49 -7.80 7.02
N GLN A 433 4.23 -9.08 6.74
CA GLN A 433 3.34 -9.49 5.67
C GLN A 433 1.91 -8.97 5.91
N PRO A 434 1.15 -8.67 4.85
CA PRO A 434 -0.25 -8.29 4.98
C PRO A 434 -1.05 -9.30 5.82
N PHE A 435 -1.95 -8.78 6.65
CA PHE A 435 -2.87 -9.60 7.43
C PHE A 435 -4.27 -8.98 7.33
N PRO A 436 -5.30 -9.75 7.03
CA PRO A 436 -6.62 -9.21 6.77
C PRO A 436 -7.26 -8.62 8.03
N GLY A 437 -8.07 -7.56 7.87
CA GLY A 437 -8.78 -6.93 8.99
C GLY A 437 -9.64 -7.90 9.82
N PRO A 438 -10.39 -8.85 9.20
CA PRO A 438 -11.12 -9.89 9.93
C PRO A 438 -10.24 -10.92 10.66
N GLY A 439 -8.92 -10.81 10.54
CA GLY A 439 -7.97 -11.70 11.21
C GLY A 439 -8.10 -13.17 10.79
N LEU A 440 -7.89 -14.05 11.75
CA LEU A 440 -8.04 -15.50 11.55
C LEU A 440 -9.49 -15.95 11.34
N GLY A 441 -10.48 -15.07 11.55
CA GLY A 441 -11.89 -15.39 11.38
C GLY A 441 -12.26 -15.87 9.98
N ILE A 442 -11.59 -15.34 8.94
CA ILE A 442 -11.76 -15.76 7.54
C ILE A 442 -10.75 -16.81 7.08
N ARG A 443 -9.99 -17.38 8.01
CA ARG A 443 -9.09 -18.53 7.79
C ARG A 443 -9.56 -19.79 8.50
N VAL A 444 -10.73 -19.74 9.14
CA VAL A 444 -11.46 -20.90 9.65
C VAL A 444 -12.61 -21.18 8.69
N ILE A 445 -12.47 -22.18 7.82
CA ILE A 445 -13.55 -22.62 6.91
C ILE A 445 -14.55 -23.44 7.74
N GLY A 446 -15.66 -22.78 8.08
CA GLY A 446 -16.64 -23.28 9.03
C GLY A 446 -16.91 -22.30 10.17
N GLU A 447 -17.38 -22.80 11.31
CA GLU A 447 -17.68 -21.96 12.48
C GLU A 447 -16.42 -21.49 13.19
N VAL A 448 -16.38 -20.20 13.54
CA VAL A 448 -15.30 -19.58 14.32
C VAL A 448 -15.52 -19.84 15.80
N THR A 449 -14.82 -20.80 16.36
CA THR A 449 -14.86 -21.14 17.79
C THR A 449 -13.50 -20.89 18.46
N ALA A 450 -13.47 -20.77 19.77
CA ALA A 450 -12.23 -20.64 20.52
C ALA A 450 -11.27 -21.82 20.25
N GLU A 451 -11.80 -23.05 20.12
CA GLU A 451 -11.02 -24.24 19.82
C GLU A 451 -10.44 -24.21 18.40
N ASN A 452 -11.25 -23.87 17.38
CA ASN A 452 -10.79 -23.76 15.99
C ASN A 452 -9.72 -22.68 15.84
N LEU A 453 -9.86 -21.55 16.55
CA LEU A 453 -8.83 -20.50 16.58
C LEU A 453 -7.55 -20.97 17.27
N ARG A 454 -7.65 -21.73 18.35
CA ARG A 454 -6.48 -22.30 19.04
C ARG A 454 -5.69 -23.24 18.12
N ILE A 455 -6.39 -24.12 17.38
CA ILE A 455 -5.79 -25.02 16.38
C ILE A 455 -5.10 -24.21 15.28
N LEU A 456 -5.81 -23.25 14.70
CA LEU A 456 -5.29 -22.43 13.60
C LEU A 456 -4.11 -21.56 14.03
N ARG A 457 -4.15 -20.93 15.21
CA ARG A 457 -3.03 -20.14 15.76
C ARG A 457 -1.75 -20.95 15.92
N ALA A 458 -1.88 -22.18 16.42
CA ALA A 458 -0.73 -23.06 16.59
C ALA A 458 -0.11 -23.45 15.24
N ALA A 459 -0.96 -23.79 14.25
CA ALA A 459 -0.50 -24.13 12.90
C ALA A 459 0.12 -22.90 12.18
N ASP A 460 -0.49 -21.72 12.28
CA ASP A 460 0.02 -20.48 11.70
C ASP A 460 1.38 -20.08 12.31
N ALA A 461 1.54 -20.22 13.62
CA ALA A 461 2.81 -19.92 14.30
C ALA A 461 3.93 -20.81 13.79
N ILE A 462 3.70 -22.14 13.71
CA ILE A 462 4.67 -23.10 13.20
C ILE A 462 5.05 -22.80 11.75
N ALA A 463 4.07 -22.54 10.89
CA ALA A 463 4.34 -22.23 9.48
C ALA A 463 5.22 -20.97 9.34
N ARG A 464 4.91 -19.90 10.08
CA ARG A 464 5.70 -18.66 10.07
C ARG A 464 7.11 -18.88 10.61
N GLU A 465 7.27 -19.58 11.71
CA GLU A 465 8.59 -19.90 12.27
C GLU A 465 9.49 -20.63 11.25
N GLU A 466 8.95 -21.63 10.53
CA GLU A 466 9.71 -22.36 9.52
C GLU A 466 10.05 -21.52 8.30
N LEU A 467 9.14 -20.65 7.86
CA LEU A 467 9.41 -19.72 6.75
C LEU A 467 10.50 -18.72 7.11
N THR A 468 10.42 -18.13 8.30
CA THR A 468 11.45 -17.20 8.82
C THR A 468 12.81 -17.90 8.98
N ALA A 469 12.81 -19.09 9.58
CA ALA A 469 14.05 -19.87 9.76
C ALA A 469 14.71 -20.28 8.43
N ALA A 470 13.91 -20.40 7.37
CA ALA A 470 14.40 -20.68 6.01
C ALA A 470 14.77 -19.40 5.21
N GLY A 471 14.61 -18.20 5.78
CA GLY A 471 14.90 -16.92 5.10
C GLY A 471 13.95 -16.62 3.93
N LEU A 472 12.72 -17.12 3.97
CA LEU A 472 11.77 -17.01 2.87
C LEU A 472 10.79 -15.82 3.02
N ASP A 473 10.88 -15.04 4.11
CA ASP A 473 9.97 -13.93 4.40
C ASP A 473 10.00 -12.83 3.32
N GLU A 474 11.14 -12.56 2.73
CA GLU A 474 11.29 -11.53 1.69
C GLU A 474 10.74 -11.96 0.33
N GLY A 475 10.74 -13.27 0.03
CA GLY A 475 10.28 -13.82 -1.26
C GLY A 475 8.79 -14.15 -1.31
N ILE A 476 8.10 -14.08 -0.18
CA ILE A 476 6.70 -14.46 -0.04
C ILE A 476 5.89 -13.24 0.36
N TRP A 477 4.93 -12.85 -0.49
CA TRP A 477 4.01 -11.75 -0.18
C TRP A 477 3.18 -12.04 1.08
N GLN A 478 2.64 -13.24 1.14
CA GLN A 478 1.79 -13.71 2.23
C GLN A 478 1.70 -15.24 2.19
N CYS A 479 1.59 -15.88 3.35
CA CYS A 479 1.29 -17.30 3.45
C CYS A 479 0.08 -17.53 4.38
N PRO A 480 -1.17 -17.38 3.89
CA PRO A 480 -2.34 -17.79 4.64
C PRO A 480 -2.26 -19.26 5.07
N VAL A 481 -2.47 -19.51 6.36
CA VAL A 481 -2.70 -20.83 6.93
C VAL A 481 -4.18 -20.93 7.22
N VAL A 482 -4.85 -21.96 6.68
CA VAL A 482 -6.31 -22.08 6.71
C VAL A 482 -6.71 -23.39 7.37
N LEU A 483 -7.66 -23.34 8.30
CA LEU A 483 -8.24 -24.51 8.95
C LEU A 483 -9.53 -24.90 8.25
N LEU A 484 -9.60 -26.12 7.73
CA LEU A 484 -10.85 -26.71 7.21
C LEU A 484 -11.64 -27.32 8.37
N ALA A 485 -12.32 -26.47 9.15
CA ALA A 485 -12.96 -26.86 10.41
C ALA A 485 -14.16 -27.81 10.22
N ASP A 486 -14.88 -27.66 9.11
CA ASP A 486 -16.04 -28.51 8.78
C ASP A 486 -15.64 -29.85 8.13
N ILE A 487 -14.35 -30.08 7.87
CA ILE A 487 -13.85 -31.30 7.24
C ILE A 487 -13.07 -32.13 8.25
N ARG A 488 -13.32 -33.46 8.21
CA ARG A 488 -12.56 -34.47 8.94
C ARG A 488 -11.82 -35.35 7.96
N SER A 489 -10.51 -35.44 8.10
CA SER A 489 -9.71 -36.39 7.36
C SER A 489 -9.32 -37.57 8.23
N VAL A 490 -9.18 -38.73 7.60
CA VAL A 490 -8.70 -39.96 8.26
C VAL A 490 -7.18 -39.91 8.37
N GLY A 491 -6.66 -40.20 9.52
CA GLY A 491 -5.24 -40.40 9.79
C GLY A 491 -4.98 -41.69 10.54
N VAL A 492 -3.73 -42.08 10.63
CA VAL A 492 -3.24 -43.17 11.45
C VAL A 492 -2.17 -42.62 12.37
N GLN A 493 -2.36 -42.72 13.67
CA GLN A 493 -1.38 -42.36 14.69
C GLN A 493 -1.23 -43.51 15.67
N GLY A 494 -0.04 -44.09 15.73
CA GLY A 494 0.18 -45.36 16.37
C GLY A 494 -0.62 -46.48 15.67
N ASP A 495 -1.25 -47.35 16.40
CA ASP A 495 -2.02 -48.48 15.87
C ASP A 495 -3.50 -48.16 15.61
N GLY A 496 -3.92 -46.90 15.76
CA GLY A 496 -5.32 -46.48 15.69
C GLY A 496 -5.62 -45.50 14.54
N ARG A 497 -6.88 -45.57 14.04
CA ARG A 497 -7.42 -44.53 13.15
C ARG A 497 -7.71 -43.28 13.95
N THR A 498 -7.30 -42.13 13.41
CA THR A 498 -7.62 -40.82 13.94
C THR A 498 -8.44 -40.00 12.94
N TYR A 499 -9.21 -39.06 13.45
CA TYR A 499 -10.00 -38.13 12.65
C TYR A 499 -9.60 -36.70 13.04
N GLY A 500 -8.87 -36.04 12.17
CA GLY A 500 -8.38 -34.69 12.39
C GLY A 500 -8.81 -33.72 11.30
N HIS A 501 -8.54 -32.46 11.51
CA HIS A 501 -8.77 -31.43 10.51
C HIS A 501 -7.59 -31.30 9.54
N PRO A 502 -7.83 -31.00 8.24
CA PRO A 502 -6.78 -30.55 7.35
C PRO A 502 -6.42 -29.09 7.61
N ILE A 503 -5.13 -28.77 7.46
CA ILE A 503 -4.61 -27.41 7.35
C ILE A 503 -4.20 -27.18 5.89
N VAL A 504 -4.55 -26.03 5.34
CA VAL A 504 -4.09 -25.59 4.02
C VAL A 504 -3.00 -24.52 4.21
N LEU A 505 -1.91 -24.69 3.46
CA LEU A 505 -0.87 -23.67 3.29
C LEU A 505 -1.08 -23.01 1.92
N ARG A 506 -1.18 -21.68 1.89
CA ARG A 506 -1.30 -20.92 0.65
C ARG A 506 -0.19 -19.86 0.53
N PRO A 507 1.06 -20.27 0.29
CA PRO A 507 2.14 -19.32 0.06
C PRO A 507 1.95 -18.66 -1.32
N VAL A 508 1.96 -17.32 -1.36
CA VAL A 508 1.80 -16.56 -2.60
C VAL A 508 2.91 -15.52 -2.74
N SER A 509 3.34 -15.33 -3.99
CA SER A 509 4.18 -14.22 -4.43
C SER A 509 3.34 -13.23 -5.22
N SER A 510 3.52 -11.93 -4.96
CA SER A 510 2.82 -10.84 -5.63
C SER A 510 3.63 -9.54 -5.44
N GLU A 511 3.41 -8.57 -6.31
CA GLU A 511 3.96 -7.22 -6.14
C GLU A 511 2.91 -6.23 -5.59
N ASP A 512 1.64 -6.42 -5.99
CA ASP A 512 0.56 -5.46 -5.75
C ASP A 512 -0.73 -6.08 -5.20
N ALA A 513 -0.76 -7.39 -4.97
CA ALA A 513 -1.92 -8.20 -4.61
C ALA A 513 -3.05 -8.25 -5.66
N MET A 514 -2.96 -7.55 -6.79
CA MET A 514 -3.95 -7.63 -7.87
C MET A 514 -3.83 -8.97 -8.61
N THR A 515 -2.60 -9.35 -8.91
CA THR A 515 -2.25 -10.68 -9.43
C THR A 515 -1.31 -11.38 -8.46
N ALA A 516 -1.42 -12.69 -8.32
CA ALA A 516 -0.52 -13.48 -7.49
C ALA A 516 -0.29 -14.86 -8.10
N ASP A 517 0.91 -15.38 -7.94
CA ASP A 517 1.20 -16.79 -8.19
C ASP A 517 1.50 -17.50 -6.87
N TRP A 518 1.36 -18.82 -6.83
CA TRP A 518 1.77 -19.55 -5.65
C TRP A 518 3.30 -19.57 -5.53
N ALA A 519 3.80 -19.31 -4.34
CA ALA A 519 5.23 -19.33 -4.06
C ALA A 519 5.73 -20.78 -3.95
N ARG A 520 6.78 -21.11 -4.69
CA ARG A 520 7.35 -22.46 -4.74
C ARG A 520 8.30 -22.64 -3.56
N LEU A 521 7.73 -23.11 -2.45
CA LEU A 521 8.52 -23.41 -1.27
C LEU A 521 9.44 -24.62 -1.51
N PRO A 522 10.66 -24.63 -0.95
CA PRO A 522 11.50 -25.83 -0.94
C PRO A 522 10.78 -27.02 -0.29
N TYR A 523 10.89 -28.21 -0.87
CA TYR A 523 10.16 -29.39 -0.37
C TYR A 523 10.55 -29.78 1.05
N ASP A 524 11.79 -29.53 1.46
CA ASP A 524 12.25 -29.78 2.82
C ASP A 524 11.61 -28.83 3.85
N VAL A 525 11.34 -27.56 3.46
CA VAL A 525 10.58 -26.59 4.28
C VAL A 525 9.14 -27.06 4.42
N LEU A 526 8.48 -27.46 3.32
CA LEU A 526 7.13 -28.02 3.36
C LEU A 526 7.05 -29.28 4.23
N ALA A 527 8.03 -30.16 4.13
CA ALA A 527 8.12 -31.37 4.97
C ALA A 527 8.26 -31.02 6.46
N ARG A 528 9.11 -30.05 6.81
CA ARG A 528 9.27 -29.60 8.21
C ARG A 528 7.97 -28.97 8.73
N ILE A 529 7.35 -28.05 7.98
CA ILE A 529 6.07 -27.43 8.37
C ILE A 529 5.02 -28.52 8.62
N SER A 530 4.84 -29.44 7.68
CA SER A 530 3.85 -30.51 7.79
C SER A 530 4.11 -31.39 9.01
N THR A 531 5.35 -31.84 9.21
CA THR A 531 5.73 -32.69 10.34
C THR A 531 5.55 -31.98 11.68
N ARG A 532 5.98 -30.71 11.78
CA ARG A 532 5.81 -29.94 13.02
C ARG A 532 4.34 -29.70 13.35
N ILE A 533 3.51 -29.33 12.38
CA ILE A 533 2.08 -29.08 12.59
C ILE A 533 1.40 -30.35 13.06
N THR A 534 1.58 -31.49 12.37
CA THR A 534 0.92 -32.75 12.72
C THR A 534 1.39 -33.35 14.07
N ASN A 535 2.63 -33.06 14.48
CA ASN A 535 3.14 -33.47 15.78
C ASN A 535 2.71 -32.55 16.93
N ALA A 536 2.67 -31.23 16.70
CA ALA A 536 2.39 -30.27 17.77
C ALA A 536 0.90 -29.92 17.92
N VAL A 537 0.08 -30.18 16.91
CA VAL A 537 -1.36 -29.85 16.91
C VAL A 537 -2.19 -31.17 16.77
N PRO A 538 -2.57 -31.81 17.88
CA PRO A 538 -3.20 -33.14 17.86
C PRO A 538 -4.51 -33.22 17.06
N ALA A 539 -5.20 -32.08 16.91
CA ALA A 539 -6.43 -31.98 16.12
C ALA A 539 -6.19 -31.96 14.59
N VAL A 540 -4.92 -31.90 14.15
CA VAL A 540 -4.54 -31.82 12.73
C VAL A 540 -3.81 -33.13 12.35
N ASN A 541 -4.28 -33.76 11.29
CA ASN A 541 -3.64 -34.98 10.77
C ASN A 541 -3.25 -34.85 9.28
N ARG A 542 -3.43 -33.68 8.66
CA ARG A 542 -3.12 -33.48 7.26
C ARG A 542 -2.77 -32.00 6.99
N VAL A 543 -1.71 -31.79 6.21
CA VAL A 543 -1.33 -30.50 5.67
C VAL A 543 -1.37 -30.60 4.14
N VAL A 544 -2.02 -29.64 3.48
CA VAL A 544 -2.14 -29.55 2.02
C VAL A 544 -1.61 -28.21 1.53
N LEU A 545 -1.11 -28.18 0.29
CA LEU A 545 -0.60 -26.98 -0.37
C LEU A 545 -1.61 -26.53 -1.43
N ASP A 546 -2.01 -25.25 -1.38
CA ASP A 546 -2.77 -24.61 -2.45
C ASP A 546 -1.82 -23.95 -3.45
N CYS A 547 -1.81 -24.48 -4.69
CA CYS A 547 -0.96 -24.03 -5.80
C CYS A 547 -1.75 -23.26 -6.88
N THR A 548 -2.89 -22.66 -6.52
CA THR A 548 -3.72 -21.89 -7.44
C THR A 548 -3.20 -20.45 -7.58
N SER A 549 -3.10 -19.93 -8.81
CA SER A 549 -2.78 -18.53 -9.07
C SER A 549 -4.01 -17.62 -8.90
N LYS A 550 -3.77 -16.32 -8.78
CA LYS A 550 -4.81 -15.28 -8.79
C LYS A 550 -4.64 -14.43 -10.07
N PRO A 551 -5.63 -14.35 -10.98
CA PRO A 551 -6.83 -15.20 -11.02
C PRO A 551 -6.52 -16.67 -11.33
N PRO A 552 -7.44 -17.66 -11.17
CA PRO A 552 -8.84 -17.49 -10.78
C PRO A 552 -9.08 -17.49 -9.26
N GLY A 553 -8.12 -17.93 -8.44
CA GLY A 553 -8.27 -17.91 -6.98
C GLY A 553 -8.07 -16.51 -6.40
N THR A 554 -8.45 -16.32 -5.13
CA THR A 554 -8.10 -15.14 -4.33
C THR A 554 -6.89 -15.46 -3.44
N ILE A 555 -6.29 -14.47 -2.78
CA ILE A 555 -5.20 -14.71 -1.81
C ILE A 555 -5.78 -15.36 -0.55
N GLU A 556 -6.80 -14.76 0.06
CA GLU A 556 -7.54 -15.38 1.17
C GLU A 556 -8.56 -16.39 0.63
N TRP A 557 -8.89 -17.41 1.42
CA TRP A 557 -9.85 -18.45 1.04
C TRP A 557 -11.31 -18.02 1.26
N GLU A 558 -11.58 -17.18 2.28
CA GLU A 558 -12.89 -16.58 2.56
C GLU A 558 -12.86 -15.07 2.49
#